data_9bb7a4141413abcff9552d508909df1e
#
_entry.id   9bb7a4141413abcff9552d508909df1e
#
_cell.length_a   1.000
_cell.length_b   1.000
_cell.length_c   1.000
_cell.angle_alpha   90.00
_cell.angle_beta   90.00
_cell.angle_gamma   90.00
#
_symmetry.space_group_name_H-M   'P 1'
#
loop_
_entity.id
_entity.type
_entity.pdbx_description
1 polymer ?
#
loop_
_entity_poly.entity_id
_entity_poly.type
_entity_poly.pdbx_seq_one_letter_code
_entity_poly.pdbx_strand_id
1 'polypeptide(L)'
;MKRKILIVEDNVGLSQIQKDWLSRAGYDAVTAMSEPIARSLIRKTQFDLILSDVRLPEGDGISLLEWLRKEKKDIPFIITTEFVSVPDVVRTIKLGARDYLPKPVHREHLLELAEDVFHPVATVRKQERQLFRRISPMILKVEKFARLVAPSDMSVMILGANGTGKESVAQTIHDNSERYGKPFVAVNCGALPRELAASLFF
;
A
#
# COMPACT_ATOMS: atom_id res chain seq x y z
N MET A 1 -18.12 16.12 -9.88
CA MET A 1 -18.31 14.76 -10.43
C MET A 1 -17.88 13.75 -9.36
N LYS A 2 -18.57 12.60 -9.25
CA LYS A 2 -18.13 11.53 -8.34
C LYS A 2 -16.86 10.88 -8.89
N ARG A 3 -15.89 10.58 -8.03
CA ARG A 3 -14.69 9.81 -8.39
C ARG A 3 -15.07 8.39 -8.76
N LYS A 4 -14.53 7.90 -9.88
CA LYS A 4 -14.87 6.58 -10.41
C LYS A 4 -13.77 5.57 -10.11
N ILE A 5 -14.13 4.47 -9.44
CA ILE A 5 -13.22 3.43 -9.00
C ILE A 5 -13.55 2.12 -9.72
N LEU A 6 -12.53 1.47 -10.30
CA LEU A 6 -12.66 0.13 -10.84
C LEU A 6 -12.16 -0.88 -9.81
N ILE A 7 -12.98 -1.86 -9.50
CA ILE A 7 -12.65 -3.01 -8.64
C ILE A 7 -12.49 -4.23 -9.56
N VAL A 8 -11.31 -4.85 -9.56
CA VAL A 8 -11.03 -6.07 -10.33
C VAL A 8 -10.86 -7.21 -9.33
N GLU A 9 -11.91 -8.02 -9.20
CA GLU A 9 -12.02 -9.09 -8.20
C GLU A 9 -12.94 -10.18 -8.77
N ASP A 10 -12.48 -11.41 -8.83
CA ASP A 10 -13.25 -12.55 -9.37
C ASP A 10 -14.29 -13.07 -8.38
N ASN A 11 -14.07 -12.88 -7.09
CA ASN A 11 -15.06 -13.21 -6.07
C ASN A 11 -16.20 -12.19 -6.06
N VAL A 12 -17.37 -12.63 -6.57
CA VAL A 12 -18.57 -11.78 -6.68
C VAL A 12 -19.01 -11.19 -5.33
N GLY A 13 -18.92 -11.98 -4.25
CA GLY A 13 -19.30 -11.52 -2.92
C GLY A 13 -18.38 -10.41 -2.41
N LEU A 14 -17.06 -10.60 -2.54
CA LEU A 14 -16.07 -9.61 -2.13
C LEU A 14 -16.15 -8.34 -2.97
N SER A 15 -16.25 -8.47 -4.29
CA SER A 15 -16.37 -7.32 -5.19
C SER A 15 -17.62 -6.48 -4.89
N GLN A 16 -18.75 -7.13 -4.59
CA GLN A 16 -19.99 -6.44 -4.24
C GLN A 16 -19.89 -5.73 -2.88
N ILE A 17 -19.29 -6.38 -1.87
CA ILE A 17 -19.07 -5.76 -0.55
C ILE A 17 -18.18 -4.51 -0.67
N GLN A 18 -17.07 -4.60 -1.39
CA GLN A 18 -16.16 -3.47 -1.62
C GLN A 18 -16.87 -2.34 -2.38
N LYS A 19 -17.64 -2.70 -3.42
CA LYS A 19 -18.46 -1.74 -4.17
C LYS A 19 -19.45 -1.02 -3.27
N ASP A 20 -20.15 -1.73 -2.39
CA ASP A 20 -21.11 -1.14 -1.47
C ASP A 20 -20.45 -0.17 -0.48
N TRP A 21 -19.27 -0.52 0.05
CA TRP A 21 -18.52 0.37 0.94
C TRP A 21 -18.10 1.66 0.24
N LEU A 22 -17.54 1.56 -0.95
CA LEU A 22 -17.11 2.71 -1.74
C LEU A 22 -18.30 3.56 -2.20
N SER A 23 -19.41 2.92 -2.60
CA SER A 23 -20.62 3.64 -3.02
C SER A 23 -21.25 4.43 -1.87
N ARG A 24 -21.29 3.84 -0.66
CA ARG A 24 -21.77 4.54 0.55
C ARG A 24 -20.85 5.69 0.97
N ALA A 25 -19.56 5.62 0.64
CA ALA A 25 -18.60 6.71 0.83
C ALA A 25 -18.67 7.81 -0.26
N GLY A 26 -19.58 7.65 -1.24
CA GLY A 26 -19.81 8.68 -2.26
C GLY A 26 -19.08 8.48 -3.58
N TYR A 27 -18.32 7.39 -3.73
CA TYR A 27 -17.63 7.03 -4.97
C TYR A 27 -18.55 6.33 -5.97
N ASP A 28 -18.21 6.37 -7.25
CA ASP A 28 -18.85 5.58 -8.32
C ASP A 28 -18.00 4.32 -8.57
N ALA A 29 -18.40 3.18 -8.00
CA ALA A 29 -17.65 1.95 -8.05
C ALA A 29 -18.21 0.98 -9.11
N VAL A 30 -17.33 0.51 -10.01
CA VAL A 30 -17.61 -0.45 -11.07
C VAL A 30 -16.77 -1.71 -10.81
N THR A 31 -17.33 -2.89 -11.06
CA THR A 31 -16.65 -4.17 -10.85
C THR A 31 -16.28 -4.83 -12.19
N ALA A 32 -15.15 -5.51 -12.22
CA ALA A 32 -14.71 -6.41 -13.30
C ALA A 32 -14.24 -7.73 -12.68
N MET A 33 -14.59 -8.86 -13.28
CA MET A 33 -14.29 -10.19 -12.75
C MET A 33 -13.01 -10.80 -13.34
N SER A 34 -12.37 -10.14 -14.30
CA SER A 34 -11.15 -10.61 -14.95
C SER A 34 -10.36 -9.45 -15.56
N GLU A 35 -9.08 -9.70 -15.85
CA GLU A 35 -8.21 -8.73 -16.50
C GLU A 35 -8.73 -8.27 -17.87
N PRO A 36 -9.19 -9.13 -18.79
CA PRO A 36 -9.74 -8.71 -20.08
C PRO A 36 -10.95 -7.79 -19.95
N ILE A 37 -11.85 -8.07 -19.00
CA ILE A 37 -13.01 -7.21 -18.72
C ILE A 37 -12.54 -5.86 -18.20
N ALA A 38 -11.58 -5.84 -17.27
CA ALA A 38 -11.00 -4.61 -16.73
C ALA A 38 -10.39 -3.76 -17.85
N ARG A 39 -9.57 -4.34 -18.73
CA ARG A 39 -8.99 -3.64 -19.89
C ARG A 39 -10.06 -3.06 -20.82
N SER A 40 -11.13 -3.82 -21.09
CA SER A 40 -12.24 -3.34 -21.91
C SER A 40 -12.93 -2.13 -21.30
N LEU A 41 -13.17 -2.16 -19.98
CA LEU A 41 -13.77 -1.04 -19.24
C LEU A 41 -12.86 0.19 -19.25
N ILE A 42 -11.55 0.02 -19.00
CA ILE A 42 -10.56 1.10 -18.96
C ILE A 42 -10.40 1.79 -20.34
N ARG A 43 -10.62 1.06 -21.43
CA ARG A 43 -10.63 1.65 -22.78
C ARG A 43 -11.84 2.53 -23.04
N LYS A 44 -12.98 2.19 -22.46
CA LYS A 44 -14.28 2.86 -22.70
C LYS A 44 -14.59 3.94 -21.66
N THR A 45 -14.02 3.85 -20.47
CA THR A 45 -14.36 4.68 -19.33
C THR A 45 -13.08 5.14 -18.63
N GLN A 46 -13.04 6.41 -18.25
CA GLN A 46 -11.96 6.94 -17.44
C GLN A 46 -12.23 6.60 -15.96
N PHE A 47 -11.24 6.00 -15.31
CA PHE A 47 -11.25 5.71 -13.88
C PHE A 47 -10.24 6.60 -13.17
N ASP A 48 -10.56 6.96 -11.93
CA ASP A 48 -9.70 7.76 -11.05
C ASP A 48 -8.84 6.89 -10.13
N LEU A 49 -9.24 5.62 -9.93
CA LEU A 49 -8.53 4.63 -9.11
C LEU A 49 -8.87 3.23 -9.62
N ILE A 50 -7.90 2.32 -9.58
CA ILE A 50 -8.10 0.89 -9.80
C ILE A 50 -7.67 0.14 -8.54
N LEU A 51 -8.56 -0.73 -8.05
CA LEU A 51 -8.31 -1.71 -7.01
C LEU A 51 -8.35 -3.09 -7.67
N SER A 52 -7.26 -3.85 -7.64
CA SER A 52 -7.19 -5.13 -8.35
C SER A 52 -6.60 -6.23 -7.48
N ASP A 53 -7.24 -7.39 -7.48
CA ASP A 53 -6.58 -8.61 -6.99
C ASP A 53 -5.37 -8.93 -7.86
N VAL A 54 -4.34 -9.49 -7.22
CA VAL A 54 -3.20 -10.09 -7.92
C VAL A 54 -3.66 -11.30 -8.72
N ARG A 55 -4.41 -12.21 -8.10
CA ARG A 55 -4.84 -13.46 -8.71
C ARG A 55 -6.22 -13.30 -9.35
N LEU A 56 -6.26 -13.44 -10.66
CA LEU A 56 -7.49 -13.40 -11.45
C LEU A 56 -7.57 -14.66 -12.33
N PRO A 57 -8.76 -15.16 -12.63
CA PRO A 57 -8.92 -16.40 -13.42
C PRO A 57 -8.37 -16.29 -14.85
N GLU A 58 -8.37 -15.08 -15.41
CA GLU A 58 -7.84 -14.80 -16.75
C GLU A 58 -6.87 -13.61 -16.65
N GLY A 59 -5.57 -13.90 -16.63
CA GLY A 59 -4.52 -12.90 -16.41
C GLY A 59 -4.22 -12.69 -14.92
N ASP A 60 -3.68 -11.55 -14.57
CA ASP A 60 -3.38 -11.16 -13.20
C ASP A 60 -3.34 -9.62 -13.03
N GLY A 61 -3.45 -9.14 -11.78
CA GLY A 61 -3.44 -7.72 -11.48
C GLY A 61 -2.11 -7.03 -11.79
N ILE A 62 -0.99 -7.76 -11.77
CA ILE A 62 0.34 -7.21 -12.08
C ILE A 62 0.44 -6.97 -13.59
N SER A 63 -0.01 -7.93 -14.40
CA SER A 63 -0.10 -7.79 -15.86
C SER A 63 -1.01 -6.64 -16.28
N LEU A 64 -2.11 -6.43 -15.55
CA LEU A 64 -3.00 -5.29 -15.78
C LEU A 64 -2.27 -3.96 -15.50
N LEU A 65 -1.51 -3.88 -14.41
CA LEU A 65 -0.70 -2.70 -14.08
C LEU A 65 0.38 -2.46 -15.13
N GLU A 66 1.12 -3.50 -15.56
CA GLU A 66 2.14 -3.40 -16.59
C GLU A 66 1.54 -2.86 -17.90
N TRP A 67 0.38 -3.39 -18.28
CA TRP A 67 -0.34 -2.93 -19.47
C TRP A 67 -0.73 -1.45 -19.37
N LEU A 68 -1.26 -1.01 -18.20
CA LEU A 68 -1.58 0.40 -17.95
C LEU A 68 -0.38 1.32 -18.16
N ARG A 69 0.79 0.94 -17.62
CA ARG A 69 2.01 1.74 -17.74
C ARG A 69 2.53 1.76 -19.20
N LYS A 70 2.42 0.66 -19.94
CA LYS A 70 2.72 0.61 -21.39
C LYS A 70 1.80 1.53 -22.21
N GLU A 71 0.52 1.57 -21.87
CA GLU A 71 -0.46 2.48 -22.49
C GLU A 71 -0.32 3.94 -22.01
N LYS A 72 0.70 4.24 -21.20
CA LYS A 72 0.95 5.58 -20.60
C LYS A 72 -0.25 6.13 -19.81
N LYS A 73 -1.06 5.25 -19.21
CA LYS A 73 -2.17 5.60 -18.36
C LYS A 73 -1.69 5.67 -16.91
N ASP A 74 -1.59 6.87 -16.36
CA ASP A 74 -1.17 7.12 -14.99
C ASP A 74 -2.37 7.14 -14.04
N ILE A 75 -3.10 6.00 -14.01
CA ILE A 75 -4.20 5.80 -13.07
C ILE A 75 -3.61 5.22 -11.78
N PRO A 76 -3.91 5.81 -10.60
CA PRO A 76 -3.55 5.22 -9.32
C PRO A 76 -4.04 3.78 -9.23
N PHE A 77 -3.17 2.89 -8.77
CA PHE A 77 -3.41 1.46 -8.75
C PHE A 77 -3.08 0.88 -7.38
N ILE A 78 -4.05 0.25 -6.74
CA ILE A 78 -3.91 -0.46 -5.47
C ILE A 78 -4.07 -1.94 -5.74
N ILE A 79 -3.15 -2.75 -5.20
CA ILE A 79 -3.20 -4.20 -5.33
C ILE A 79 -3.79 -4.82 -4.06
N THR A 80 -4.74 -5.75 -4.23
CA THR A 80 -5.23 -6.61 -3.14
C THR A 80 -4.68 -8.02 -3.29
N THR A 81 -4.36 -8.70 -2.19
CA THR A 81 -3.87 -10.08 -2.26
C THR A 81 -3.99 -10.82 -0.93
N GLU A 82 -4.19 -12.12 -1.00
CA GLU A 82 -4.17 -13.03 0.16
C GLU A 82 -2.73 -13.39 0.57
N PHE A 83 -1.81 -13.39 -0.39
CA PHE A 83 -0.43 -13.79 -0.16
C PHE A 83 0.53 -12.65 -0.46
N VAL A 84 1.18 -12.17 0.59
CA VAL A 84 2.25 -11.18 0.49
C VAL A 84 3.53 -11.91 0.05
N SER A 85 3.76 -11.98 -1.25
CA SER A 85 5.08 -12.33 -1.78
C SER A 85 5.92 -11.04 -1.87
N VAL A 86 7.05 -10.99 -1.17
CA VAL A 86 7.93 -9.81 -1.22
C VAL A 86 8.41 -9.51 -2.65
N PRO A 87 8.77 -10.51 -3.49
CA PRO A 87 9.09 -10.24 -4.88
C PRO A 87 7.96 -9.56 -5.65
N ASP A 88 6.70 -9.96 -5.43
CA ASP A 88 5.55 -9.37 -6.11
C ASP A 88 5.27 -7.94 -5.61
N VAL A 89 5.40 -7.69 -4.30
CA VAL A 89 5.29 -6.34 -3.72
C VAL A 89 6.37 -5.42 -4.29
N VAL A 90 7.63 -5.85 -4.31
CA VAL A 90 8.73 -5.06 -4.87
C VAL A 90 8.52 -4.81 -6.37
N ARG A 91 8.07 -5.82 -7.13
CA ARG A 91 7.78 -5.69 -8.55
C ARG A 91 6.66 -4.68 -8.79
N THR A 92 5.56 -4.77 -8.05
CA THR A 92 4.40 -3.89 -8.22
C THR A 92 4.68 -2.44 -7.81
N ILE A 93 5.46 -2.22 -6.75
CA ILE A 93 5.92 -0.87 -6.37
C ILE A 93 6.81 -0.28 -7.47
N LYS A 94 7.76 -1.06 -8.03
CA LYS A 94 8.61 -0.62 -9.15
C LYS A 94 7.80 -0.29 -10.40
N LEU A 95 6.68 -0.96 -10.63
CA LEU A 95 5.73 -0.69 -11.71
C LEU A 95 4.85 0.54 -11.43
N GLY A 96 4.97 1.15 -10.27
CA GLY A 96 4.22 2.34 -9.90
C GLY A 96 2.84 2.02 -9.31
N ALA A 97 2.65 0.85 -8.67
CA ALA A 97 1.51 0.67 -7.79
C ALA A 97 1.56 1.73 -6.69
N ARG A 98 0.40 2.32 -6.37
CA ARG A 98 0.27 3.35 -5.34
C ARG A 98 0.38 2.76 -3.95
N ASP A 99 -0.28 1.62 -3.76
CA ASP A 99 -0.31 0.94 -2.47
C ASP A 99 -0.71 -0.52 -2.64
N TYR A 100 -0.73 -1.20 -1.50
CA TYR A 100 -0.97 -2.61 -1.36
C TYR A 100 -1.93 -2.86 -0.19
N LEU A 101 -2.96 -3.67 -0.41
CA LEU A 101 -4.01 -3.96 0.56
C LEU A 101 -4.10 -5.47 0.82
N PRO A 102 -3.68 -5.97 2.00
CA PRO A 102 -3.79 -7.39 2.32
C PRO A 102 -5.25 -7.82 2.48
N LYS A 103 -5.57 -9.02 2.02
CA LYS A 103 -6.84 -9.69 2.33
C LYS A 103 -6.75 -10.39 3.71
N PRO A 104 -7.79 -10.39 4.55
CA PRO A 104 -9.13 -9.84 4.29
C PRO A 104 -9.15 -8.31 4.26
N VAL A 105 -9.80 -7.76 3.22
CA VAL A 105 -9.93 -6.31 3.05
C VAL A 105 -10.87 -5.76 4.14
N HIS A 106 -10.36 -4.85 4.95
CA HIS A 106 -11.14 -4.14 5.96
C HIS A 106 -11.68 -2.83 5.41
N ARG A 107 -12.96 -2.55 5.71
CA ARG A 107 -13.67 -1.37 5.20
C ARG A 107 -12.93 -0.07 5.47
N GLU A 108 -12.51 0.13 6.71
CA GLU A 108 -11.83 1.35 7.16
C GLU A 108 -10.55 1.59 6.36
N HIS A 109 -9.74 0.56 6.19
CA HIS A 109 -8.46 0.64 5.47
C HIS A 109 -8.66 0.90 3.97
N LEU A 110 -9.66 0.25 3.34
CA LEU A 110 -9.99 0.51 1.94
C LEU A 110 -10.42 1.97 1.72
N LEU A 111 -11.28 2.50 2.60
CA LEU A 111 -11.75 3.89 2.49
C LEU A 111 -10.62 4.89 2.74
N GLU A 112 -9.76 4.64 3.72
CA GLU A 112 -8.58 5.46 4.01
C GLU A 112 -7.64 5.53 2.80
N LEU A 113 -7.32 4.39 2.17
CA LEU A 113 -6.49 4.36 0.97
C LEU A 113 -7.13 5.09 -0.22
N ALA A 114 -8.44 4.94 -0.42
CA ALA A 114 -9.15 5.65 -1.47
C ALA A 114 -9.11 7.17 -1.22
N GLU A 115 -9.33 7.60 0.02
CA GLU A 115 -9.25 9.01 0.42
C GLU A 115 -7.85 9.59 0.20
N ASP A 116 -6.79 8.86 0.57
CA ASP A 116 -5.40 9.24 0.36
C ASP A 116 -5.01 9.41 -1.12
N VAL A 117 -5.64 8.63 -1.99
CA VAL A 117 -5.45 8.77 -3.45
C VAL A 117 -6.07 10.06 -3.97
N PHE A 118 -7.28 10.40 -3.53
CA PHE A 118 -8.05 11.53 -4.05
C PHE A 118 -7.74 12.85 -3.35
N HIS A 119 -7.35 12.76 -2.09
CA HIS A 119 -6.95 13.88 -1.26
C HIS A 119 -5.54 13.61 -0.71
N PRO A 120 -4.50 13.63 -1.58
CA PRO A 120 -3.13 13.41 -1.11
C PRO A 120 -2.79 14.53 -0.14
N VAL A 121 -3.00 14.27 1.14
CA VAL A 121 -2.69 15.17 2.24
C VAL A 121 -1.17 15.12 2.45
N ALA A 122 -0.45 15.71 1.50
CA ALA A 122 1.01 15.86 1.60
C ALA A 122 1.45 16.68 2.82
N THR A 123 0.49 17.33 3.49
CA THR A 123 0.74 18.23 4.63
C THR A 123 0.15 17.75 5.94
N VAL A 124 -1.00 17.07 5.97
CA VAL A 124 -1.69 16.71 7.22
C VAL A 124 -1.06 15.48 7.88
N ARG A 125 -0.63 14.47 7.13
CA ARG A 125 0.11 13.33 7.73
C ARG A 125 1.44 13.75 8.37
N LYS A 126 2.09 14.78 7.85
CA LYS A 126 3.24 15.37 8.54
C LYS A 126 2.82 16.10 9.83
N GLN A 127 1.64 16.71 9.85
CA GLN A 127 1.11 17.40 11.03
C GLN A 127 0.43 16.44 12.01
N GLU A 128 -0.32 15.41 11.58
CA GLU A 128 -0.89 14.41 12.49
C GLU A 128 0.18 13.47 13.04
N ARG A 129 1.17 13.05 12.28
CA ARG A 129 2.37 12.41 12.81
C ARG A 129 3.13 13.31 13.78
N GLN A 130 3.01 14.64 13.67
CA GLN A 130 3.52 15.59 14.65
C GLN A 130 2.58 15.79 15.86
N LEU A 131 1.25 15.66 15.69
CA LEU A 131 0.28 15.76 16.79
C LEU A 131 0.29 14.54 17.71
N PHE A 132 0.59 13.33 17.19
CA PHE A 132 0.91 12.15 18.00
C PHE A 132 2.36 12.12 18.52
N ARG A 133 3.13 13.17 18.34
CA ARG A 133 4.35 13.38 19.10
C ARG A 133 3.95 13.50 20.59
N ARG A 134 3.81 12.37 21.22
CA ARG A 134 3.83 12.31 22.69
C ARG A 134 5.14 12.89 23.11
N ILE A 135 5.09 14.07 23.73
CA ILE A 135 6.22 14.81 24.27
C ILE A 135 6.68 14.09 25.55
N SER A 136 7.06 12.83 25.41
CA SER A 136 7.79 12.12 26.46
C SER A 136 9.28 12.41 26.28
N PRO A 137 9.98 12.83 27.32
CA PRO A 137 11.44 13.01 27.26
C PRO A 137 12.18 11.78 26.75
N MET A 138 11.58 10.60 26.92
CA MET A 138 12.14 9.33 26.45
C MET A 138 12.02 9.17 24.93
N ILE A 139 10.91 9.59 24.33
CA ILE A 139 10.72 9.56 22.88
C ILE A 139 11.67 10.54 22.19
N LEU A 140 11.87 11.72 22.76
CA LEU A 140 12.85 12.70 22.23
C LEU A 140 14.28 12.14 22.22
N LYS A 141 14.65 11.35 23.24
CA LYS A 141 15.93 10.63 23.26
C LYS A 141 16.01 9.59 22.15
N VAL A 142 14.97 8.78 21.96
CA VAL A 142 14.90 7.75 20.90
C VAL A 142 14.99 8.39 19.54
N GLU A 143 14.27 9.48 19.26
CA GLU A 143 14.36 10.21 18.00
C GLU A 143 15.75 10.78 17.76
N LYS A 144 16.39 11.33 18.80
CA LYS A 144 17.77 11.82 18.71
C LYS A 144 18.75 10.70 18.32
N PHE A 145 18.63 9.53 18.95
CA PHE A 145 19.43 8.35 18.61
C PHE A 145 19.13 7.84 17.19
N ALA A 146 17.86 7.79 16.80
CA ALA A 146 17.45 7.40 15.44
C ALA A 146 18.12 8.28 14.39
N ARG A 147 18.11 9.61 14.58
CA ARG A 147 18.78 10.55 13.68
C ARG A 147 20.31 10.43 13.68
N LEU A 148 20.90 10.08 14.83
CA LEU A 148 22.35 9.89 14.96
C LEU A 148 22.86 8.66 14.21
N VAL A 149 22.09 7.55 14.23
CA VAL A 149 22.48 6.30 13.56
C VAL A 149 22.06 6.24 12.09
N ALA A 150 21.11 7.08 11.67
CA ALA A 150 20.54 7.07 10.32
C ALA A 150 21.57 7.21 9.19
N PRO A 151 22.63 8.06 9.29
CA PRO A 151 23.64 8.19 8.23
C PRO A 151 24.60 6.99 8.13
N SER A 152 24.57 6.06 9.09
CA SER A 152 25.45 4.90 9.10
C SER A 152 24.81 3.70 8.39
N ASP A 153 25.65 2.78 7.84
CA ASP A 153 25.22 1.51 7.27
C ASP A 153 25.01 0.39 8.32
N MET A 154 24.93 0.75 9.59
CA MET A 154 24.77 -0.21 10.68
C MET A 154 23.34 -0.78 10.73
N SER A 155 23.25 -2.08 11.01
CA SER A 155 21.96 -2.70 11.35
C SER A 155 21.44 -2.19 12.69
N VAL A 156 20.19 -1.75 12.74
CA VAL A 156 19.57 -1.20 13.95
C VAL A 156 18.47 -2.14 14.45
N MET A 157 18.54 -2.52 15.72
CA MET A 157 17.48 -3.27 16.40
C MET A 157 16.63 -2.31 17.26
N ILE A 158 15.31 -2.30 17.03
CA ILE A 158 14.37 -1.48 17.79
C ILE A 158 13.52 -2.39 18.67
N LEU A 159 13.68 -2.27 19.99
CA LEU A 159 12.97 -3.06 20.99
C LEU A 159 11.86 -2.25 21.67
N GLY A 160 10.73 -2.89 21.93
CA GLY A 160 9.59 -2.27 22.62
C GLY A 160 8.34 -3.13 22.56
N ALA A 161 7.37 -2.86 23.44
CA ALA A 161 6.06 -3.53 23.46
C ALA A 161 5.26 -3.26 22.16
N ASN A 162 4.19 -4.03 21.93
CA ASN A 162 3.30 -3.77 20.79
C ASN A 162 2.62 -2.40 20.93
N GLY A 163 2.47 -1.69 19.81
CA GLY A 163 1.86 -0.37 19.79
C GLY A 163 2.73 0.80 20.28
N THR A 164 4.02 0.58 20.62
CA THR A 164 4.92 1.65 21.10
C THR A 164 5.51 2.55 20.01
N GLY A 165 5.15 2.32 18.74
CA GLY A 165 5.62 3.15 17.63
C GLY A 165 6.99 2.76 17.06
N LYS A 166 7.42 1.49 17.19
CA LYS A 166 8.68 0.99 16.62
C LYS A 166 8.82 1.28 15.12
N GLU A 167 7.74 1.14 14.38
CA GLU A 167 7.69 1.42 12.94
C GLU A 167 7.96 2.90 12.65
N SER A 168 7.40 3.80 13.45
CA SER A 168 7.66 5.23 13.33
C SER A 168 9.14 5.58 13.56
N VAL A 169 9.81 4.87 14.47
CA VAL A 169 11.25 5.03 14.71
C VAL A 169 12.06 4.52 13.51
N ALA A 170 11.68 3.36 12.95
CA ALA A 170 12.34 2.81 11.75
C ALA A 170 12.17 3.76 10.55
N GLN A 171 10.98 4.32 10.35
CA GLN A 171 10.73 5.33 9.32
C GLN A 171 11.57 6.59 9.55
N THR A 172 11.72 7.04 10.80
CA THR A 172 12.58 8.19 11.14
C THR A 172 14.03 7.93 10.77
N ILE A 173 14.54 6.70 10.99
CA ILE A 173 15.90 6.32 10.58
C ILE A 173 16.01 6.37 9.04
N HIS A 174 15.07 5.77 8.34
CA HIS A 174 15.07 5.78 6.87
C HIS A 174 15.03 7.19 6.30
N ASP A 175 14.14 8.05 6.81
CA ASP A 175 13.95 9.43 6.34
C ASP A 175 15.18 10.35 6.60
N ASN A 176 16.08 9.95 7.49
CA ASN A 176 17.32 10.69 7.81
C ASN A 176 18.58 9.95 7.34
N SER A 177 18.45 8.86 6.58
CA SER A 177 19.57 8.08 6.03
C SER A 177 19.95 8.52 4.62
N GLU A 178 21.10 8.04 4.12
CA GLU A 178 21.49 8.21 2.71
C GLU A 178 20.52 7.55 1.72
N ARG A 179 19.58 6.73 2.22
CA ARG A 179 18.52 6.08 1.45
C ARG A 179 17.22 6.89 1.43
N TYR A 180 17.24 8.13 1.91
CA TYR A 180 16.09 9.03 1.82
C TYR A 180 15.55 9.10 0.39
N GLY A 181 14.23 8.95 0.23
CA GLY A 181 13.57 8.94 -1.07
C GLY A 181 13.64 7.60 -1.83
N LYS A 182 14.33 6.58 -1.29
CA LYS A 182 14.25 5.20 -1.78
C LYS A 182 13.09 4.46 -1.11
N PRO A 183 12.59 3.35 -1.68
CA PRO A 183 11.51 2.58 -1.09
C PRO A 183 11.86 2.09 0.33
N PHE A 184 10.97 2.34 1.29
CA PHE A 184 11.02 1.74 2.63
C PHE A 184 10.15 0.49 2.63
N VAL A 185 10.75 -0.69 2.82
CA VAL A 185 10.04 -1.97 2.81
C VAL A 185 9.93 -2.49 4.23
N ALA A 186 8.71 -2.48 4.78
CA ALA A 186 8.42 -3.09 6.08
C ALA A 186 7.95 -4.54 5.88
N VAL A 187 8.60 -5.50 6.56
CA VAL A 187 8.27 -6.93 6.48
C VAL A 187 7.86 -7.43 7.86
N ASN A 188 6.66 -8.00 7.96
CA ASN A 188 6.22 -8.66 9.18
C ASN A 188 6.70 -10.11 9.21
N CYS A 189 7.82 -10.34 9.91
CA CYS A 189 8.42 -11.68 10.01
C CYS A 189 7.50 -12.71 10.69
N GLY A 190 6.54 -12.27 11.53
CA GLY A 190 5.56 -13.17 12.16
C GLY A 190 4.52 -13.72 11.19
N ALA A 191 4.32 -13.07 10.05
CA ALA A 191 3.42 -13.49 8.98
C ALA A 191 4.13 -14.29 7.87
N LEU A 192 5.47 -14.45 7.95
CA LEU A 192 6.24 -15.19 6.97
C LEU A 192 6.26 -16.69 7.29
N PRO A 193 5.92 -17.58 6.34
CA PRO A 193 6.20 -19.01 6.46
C PRO A 193 7.69 -19.25 6.67
N ARG A 194 8.04 -20.14 7.60
CA ARG A 194 9.45 -20.43 7.94
C ARG A 194 10.29 -20.86 6.75
N GLU A 195 9.67 -21.58 5.79
CA GLU A 195 10.31 -22.06 4.58
C GLU A 195 10.70 -20.95 3.60
N LEU A 196 10.02 -19.80 3.65
CA LEU A 196 10.27 -18.66 2.77
C LEU A 196 11.21 -17.62 3.38
N ALA A 197 11.42 -17.65 4.69
CA ALA A 197 12.25 -16.66 5.38
C ALA A 197 13.70 -16.66 4.87
N ALA A 198 14.30 -17.85 4.62
CA ALA A 198 15.68 -17.96 4.15
C ALA A 198 15.86 -17.41 2.72
N SER A 199 14.92 -17.67 1.81
CA SER A 199 14.98 -17.18 0.41
C SER A 199 14.64 -15.70 0.25
N LEU A 200 14.12 -15.08 1.31
CA LEU A 200 13.74 -13.67 1.34
C LEU A 200 14.86 -12.75 1.82
N PHE A 201 15.75 -13.27 2.66
CA PHE A 201 16.81 -12.50 3.30
C PHE A 201 18.22 -12.85 2.80
N PHE A 202 18.37 -13.97 2.08
CA PHE A 202 19.62 -14.48 1.53
C PHE A 202 19.43 -14.97 0.09
#